data_bf62e3118a15986206e012880da8138b
#
_entry.id   bf62e3118a15986206e012880da8138b
#
_cell.length_a   1.000
_cell.length_b   1.000
_cell.length_c   1.000
_cell.angle_alpha   90.00
_cell.angle_beta   90.00
_cell.angle_gamma   90.00
#
_symmetry.space_group_name_H-M   'P 1'
#
loop_
_entity.id
_entity.type
_entity.pdbx_description
1 polymer ?
#
loop_
_entity_poly.entity_id
_entity_poly.type
_entity_poly.pdbx_seq_one_letter_code
_entity_poly.pdbx_strand_id
1 'polypeptide(L)'
;MKAFMGDDFLLDSKTAVKLYREYAENMPIIDYHCHLSPKEIYENKTFATITEAWLYGDHYKWRIMRANGIEERCITGNASDEEKFFAWAKTVPMAIGNPLYSWTHLELQRWFGIYDVLNEKTAAATWKKTNELLQGDGFGARDLILKSNVKVICTTDDPADALTYHELLKESDFPVQVLPGFRPDKGLDISSPGFADWVRSLESASGIAVTTYQSYLDALESRVRLFHNAGGRVSDHALDQMVYAETTEEEAARIFAAGLSGEHVSFEDEKKFKTRTLQYLCGLYAELDWAMQFHINALRNTNTNKFSSLGPDTGYDSINDERIAKPLARLLNSAEKKRQLPKTILYSLNPNDNYIIASMINSFQDGKTPGKIQFGTAWWFNDTKDGMLQQMKALSNMGLFSRFIGMLTDSRSFLSYPRHEYFRRLVCTLIGGWAEQGEAPYDMELLGKIVEGICYRNAEEYFRF
;
A
#
# COMPACT_ATOMS: atom_id res chain seq x y z
N MET A 1 9.59 -27.73 21.14
CA MET A 1 8.53 -26.77 20.74
C MET A 1 9.21 -25.42 20.59
N LYS A 2 8.95 -24.69 19.48
CA LYS A 2 9.51 -23.33 19.33
C LYS A 2 8.87 -22.38 20.35
N ALA A 3 9.64 -21.43 20.87
CA ALA A 3 9.09 -20.37 21.71
C ALA A 3 8.14 -19.48 20.88
N PHE A 4 7.10 -18.96 21.53
CA PHE A 4 6.17 -18.02 20.89
C PHE A 4 6.93 -16.76 20.48
N MET A 5 6.83 -16.38 19.20
CA MET A 5 7.50 -15.19 18.64
C MET A 5 8.99 -15.10 18.99
N GLY A 6 9.67 -16.25 19.15
CA GLY A 6 11.11 -16.31 19.42
C GLY A 6 11.95 -15.87 18.21
N ASP A 7 13.28 -15.88 18.37
CA ASP A 7 14.23 -15.37 17.36
C ASP A 7 14.05 -15.97 15.97
N ASP A 8 13.65 -17.24 15.89
CA ASP A 8 13.40 -17.95 14.64
C ASP A 8 11.90 -18.02 14.27
N PHE A 9 11.11 -17.05 14.76
CA PHE A 9 9.70 -16.93 14.37
C PHE A 9 9.58 -16.86 12.84
N LEU A 10 8.67 -17.66 12.26
CA LEU A 10 8.47 -17.87 10.80
C LEU A 10 9.67 -18.46 10.03
N LEU A 11 10.82 -18.64 10.63
CA LEU A 11 11.98 -19.29 9.98
C LEU A 11 11.94 -20.80 10.32
N ASP A 12 11.71 -21.63 9.31
CA ASP A 12 11.42 -23.06 9.53
C ASP A 12 12.61 -24.00 9.25
N SER A 13 13.70 -23.48 8.69
CA SER A 13 14.91 -24.23 8.40
C SER A 13 16.19 -23.48 8.80
N LYS A 14 17.31 -24.21 8.89
CA LYS A 14 18.63 -23.58 9.16
C LYS A 14 19.04 -22.63 8.05
N THR A 15 18.71 -22.98 6.82
CA THR A 15 18.99 -22.13 5.65
C THR A 15 18.17 -20.85 5.70
N ALA A 16 16.89 -20.93 6.07
CA ALA A 16 16.05 -19.75 6.25
C ALA A 16 16.58 -18.81 7.34
N VAL A 17 17.01 -19.36 8.47
CA VAL A 17 17.62 -18.57 9.56
C VAL A 17 18.90 -17.88 9.08
N LYS A 18 19.78 -18.58 8.37
CA LYS A 18 21.03 -18.03 7.83
C LYS A 18 20.76 -16.93 6.81
N LEU A 19 19.85 -17.16 5.86
CA LEU A 19 19.45 -16.16 4.86
C LEU A 19 18.89 -14.90 5.53
N TYR A 20 18.05 -15.06 6.55
CA TYR A 20 17.50 -13.93 7.27
C TYR A 20 18.58 -13.11 7.98
N ARG A 21 19.42 -13.76 8.79
CA ARG A 21 20.43 -13.09 9.63
C ARG A 21 21.53 -12.41 8.81
N GLU A 22 21.97 -13.03 7.73
CA GLU A 22 23.11 -12.54 6.95
C GLU A 22 22.69 -11.57 5.82
N TYR A 23 21.47 -11.70 5.24
CA TYR A 23 21.11 -10.99 4.02
C TYR A 23 19.82 -10.17 4.10
N ALA A 24 18.90 -10.45 5.05
CA ALA A 24 17.61 -9.77 5.09
C ALA A 24 17.42 -8.82 6.27
N GLU A 25 17.85 -9.21 7.47
CA GLU A 25 17.53 -8.56 8.74
C GLU A 25 17.87 -7.07 8.75
N ASN A 26 19.05 -6.71 8.27
CA ASN A 26 19.58 -5.34 8.32
C ASN A 26 19.36 -4.55 7.02
N MET A 27 18.65 -5.11 6.03
CA MET A 27 18.34 -4.36 4.81
C MET A 27 17.54 -3.10 5.13
N PRO A 28 17.82 -1.96 4.48
CA PRO A 28 16.99 -0.77 4.60
C PRO A 28 15.56 -1.02 4.10
N ILE A 29 14.66 -0.08 4.37
CA ILE A 29 13.29 -0.11 3.89
C ILE A 29 13.08 1.00 2.86
N ILE A 30 12.48 0.65 1.73
CA ILE A 30 11.81 1.53 0.80
C ILE A 30 10.32 1.22 0.91
N ASP A 31 9.57 2.10 1.54
CA ASP A 31 8.11 1.99 1.64
C ASP A 31 7.47 2.79 0.51
N TYR A 32 7.37 2.17 -0.65
CA TYR A 32 6.99 2.84 -1.90
C TYR A 32 5.48 3.09 -2.05
N HIS A 33 4.68 2.73 -1.04
CA HIS A 33 3.28 3.13 -0.91
C HIS A 33 2.81 2.97 0.54
N CYS A 34 2.40 4.09 1.15
CA CYS A 34 1.78 4.12 2.47
C CYS A 34 0.82 5.31 2.59
N HIS A 35 0.10 5.37 3.71
CA HIS A 35 -0.82 6.44 4.07
C HIS A 35 -0.35 7.27 5.28
N LEU A 36 0.96 7.30 5.55
CA LEU A 36 1.52 8.14 6.60
C LEU A 36 1.38 9.62 6.23
N SER A 37 1.06 10.45 7.22
CA SER A 37 0.90 11.89 7.02
C SER A 37 2.27 12.59 6.92
N PRO A 38 2.62 13.25 5.81
CA PRO A 38 3.86 14.02 5.71
C PRO A 38 3.90 15.17 6.73
N LYS A 39 2.76 15.71 7.13
CA LYS A 39 2.66 16.70 8.21
C LYS A 39 3.12 16.11 9.55
N GLU A 40 2.60 14.95 9.92
CA GLU A 40 2.99 14.28 11.19
C GLU A 40 4.47 13.91 11.21
N ILE A 41 5.04 13.55 10.04
CA ILE A 41 6.49 13.32 9.91
C ILE A 41 7.26 14.63 10.08
N TYR A 42 6.84 15.73 9.42
CA TYR A 42 7.51 17.01 9.52
C TYR A 42 7.51 17.57 10.95
N GLU A 43 6.37 17.51 11.61
CA GLU A 43 6.17 17.99 12.98
C GLU A 43 6.78 17.04 14.04
N ASN A 44 7.32 15.89 13.63
CA ASN A 44 7.78 14.82 14.52
C ASN A 44 6.75 14.46 15.58
N LYS A 45 5.51 14.17 15.13
CA LYS A 45 4.37 13.92 16.00
C LYS A 45 4.71 12.88 17.07
N THR A 46 4.39 13.21 18.32
CA THR A 46 4.38 12.29 19.45
C THR A 46 2.97 11.76 19.69
N PHE A 47 2.85 10.57 20.28
CA PHE A 47 1.57 9.92 20.52
C PHE A 47 1.22 9.97 22.00
N ALA A 48 0.02 10.44 22.31
CA ALA A 48 -0.44 10.49 23.70
C ALA A 48 -0.63 9.10 24.30
N THR A 49 -1.08 8.14 23.47
CA THR A 49 -1.36 6.76 23.89
C THR A 49 -1.05 5.75 22.78
N ILE A 50 -0.89 4.49 23.18
CA ILE A 50 -0.79 3.37 22.24
C ILE A 50 -2.08 3.19 21.41
N THR A 51 -3.24 3.59 21.96
CA THR A 51 -4.52 3.58 21.23
C THR A 51 -4.48 4.51 20.04
N GLU A 52 -3.98 5.73 20.22
CA GLU A 52 -3.80 6.69 19.13
C GLU A 52 -2.90 6.10 18.04
N ALA A 53 -1.75 5.54 18.41
CA ALA A 53 -0.79 4.98 17.47
C ALA A 53 -1.30 3.71 16.75
N TRP A 54 -2.20 2.93 17.38
CA TRP A 54 -2.63 1.63 16.86
C TRP A 54 -4.03 1.59 16.28
N LEU A 55 -4.98 2.32 16.89
CA LEU A 55 -6.40 2.14 16.59
C LEU A 55 -7.01 3.30 15.80
N TYR A 56 -6.36 4.44 15.77
CA TYR A 56 -6.88 5.58 15.00
C TYR A 56 -6.64 5.34 13.50
N GLY A 57 -7.74 5.08 12.77
CA GLY A 57 -7.70 4.80 11.34
C GLY A 57 -7.36 3.35 10.93
N ASP A 58 -7.20 2.41 11.87
CA ASP A 58 -6.89 1.01 11.55
C ASP A 58 -8.17 0.17 11.38
N HIS A 59 -8.73 0.20 10.18
CA HIS A 59 -9.92 -0.58 9.85
C HIS A 59 -9.69 -2.12 9.86
N TYR A 60 -8.44 -2.61 9.84
CA TYR A 60 -8.15 -4.03 10.04
C TYR A 60 -8.49 -4.50 11.45
N LYS A 61 -8.01 -3.75 12.47
CA LYS A 61 -8.27 -4.05 13.88
C LYS A 61 -9.75 -3.88 14.19
N TRP A 62 -10.40 -2.82 13.67
CA TRP A 62 -11.83 -2.57 13.87
C TRP A 62 -12.72 -3.73 13.42
N ARG A 63 -12.39 -4.37 12.28
CA ARG A 63 -13.15 -5.53 11.75
C ARG A 63 -13.16 -6.69 12.74
N ILE A 64 -12.00 -7.02 13.33
CA ILE A 64 -11.90 -8.17 14.25
C ILE A 64 -12.50 -7.82 15.61
N MET A 65 -12.37 -6.59 16.07
CA MET A 65 -13.04 -6.13 17.29
C MET A 65 -14.55 -6.30 17.17
N ARG A 66 -15.15 -5.90 16.04
CA ARG A 66 -16.58 -6.12 15.76
C ARG A 66 -16.94 -7.61 15.72
N ALA A 67 -16.13 -8.41 15.05
CA ALA A 67 -16.33 -9.87 14.98
C ALA A 67 -16.27 -10.51 16.38
N ASN A 68 -15.49 -9.93 17.30
CA ASN A 68 -15.42 -10.35 18.71
C ASN A 68 -16.54 -9.76 19.59
N GLY A 69 -17.52 -9.05 19.01
CA GLY A 69 -18.67 -8.50 19.75
C GLY A 69 -18.35 -7.24 20.55
N ILE A 70 -17.28 -6.52 20.24
CA ILE A 70 -16.96 -5.23 20.87
C ILE A 70 -17.95 -4.17 20.36
N GLU A 71 -18.50 -3.39 21.28
CA GLU A 71 -19.40 -2.29 20.97
C GLU A 71 -18.70 -1.18 20.18
N GLU A 72 -19.41 -0.57 19.22
CA GLU A 72 -18.86 0.45 18.33
C GLU A 72 -18.27 1.66 19.08
N ARG A 73 -18.83 1.99 20.29
CA ARG A 73 -18.28 3.06 21.12
C ARG A 73 -16.80 2.85 21.50
N CYS A 74 -16.36 1.58 21.64
CA CYS A 74 -14.99 1.18 21.93
C CYS A 74 -14.13 0.94 20.68
N ILE A 75 -14.67 1.16 19.48
CA ILE A 75 -13.97 0.96 18.19
C ILE A 75 -13.74 2.32 17.54
N THR A 76 -14.77 2.90 16.92
CA THR A 76 -14.71 4.22 16.26
C THR A 76 -15.43 5.31 17.05
N GLY A 77 -16.18 4.96 18.09
CA GLY A 77 -16.98 5.89 18.89
C GLY A 77 -16.16 6.61 19.98
N ASN A 78 -16.87 7.10 21.00
CA ASN A 78 -16.39 8.07 21.96
C ASN A 78 -15.86 7.48 23.30
N ALA A 79 -15.60 6.16 23.38
CA ALA A 79 -14.92 5.59 24.53
C ALA A 79 -13.51 6.19 24.70
N SER A 80 -13.01 6.21 25.95
CA SER A 80 -11.64 6.65 26.19
C SER A 80 -10.61 5.74 25.50
N ASP A 81 -9.43 6.25 25.28
CA ASP A 81 -8.32 5.47 24.69
C ASP A 81 -7.99 4.23 25.49
N GLU A 82 -8.08 4.33 26.82
CA GLU A 82 -7.87 3.19 27.71
C GLU A 82 -8.93 2.11 27.49
N GLU A 83 -10.21 2.47 27.46
CA GLU A 83 -11.32 1.53 27.19
C GLU A 83 -11.15 0.85 25.80
N LYS A 84 -10.75 1.61 24.78
CA LYS A 84 -10.49 1.08 23.44
C LYS A 84 -9.30 0.10 23.44
N PHE A 85 -8.23 0.44 24.14
CA PHE A 85 -7.07 -0.45 24.28
C PHE A 85 -7.43 -1.75 25.00
N PHE A 86 -8.17 -1.69 26.09
CA PHE A 86 -8.63 -2.87 26.82
C PHE A 86 -9.56 -3.75 25.97
N ALA A 87 -10.42 -3.13 25.16
CA ALA A 87 -11.26 -3.84 24.19
C ALA A 87 -10.40 -4.55 23.12
N TRP A 88 -9.30 -3.92 22.66
CA TRP A 88 -8.33 -4.56 21.78
C TRP A 88 -7.60 -5.71 22.49
N ALA A 89 -7.09 -5.50 23.69
CA ALA A 89 -6.42 -6.52 24.48
C ALA A 89 -7.30 -7.74 24.76
N LYS A 90 -8.61 -7.56 24.94
CA LYS A 90 -9.59 -8.64 25.02
C LYS A 90 -9.76 -9.36 23.68
N THR A 91 -9.60 -8.67 22.57
CA THR A 91 -9.80 -9.22 21.21
C THR A 91 -8.58 -10.01 20.73
N VAL A 92 -7.37 -9.56 21.05
CA VAL A 92 -6.12 -10.15 20.55
C VAL A 92 -6.03 -11.66 20.75
N PRO A 93 -6.32 -12.25 21.93
CA PRO A 93 -6.26 -13.71 22.12
C PRO A 93 -7.20 -14.48 21.22
N MET A 94 -8.31 -13.88 20.80
CA MET A 94 -9.27 -14.52 19.89
C MET A 94 -8.82 -14.44 18.43
N ALA A 95 -7.78 -13.66 18.14
CA ALA A 95 -7.26 -13.47 16.79
C ALA A 95 -6.13 -14.45 16.41
N ILE A 96 -5.92 -15.53 17.16
CA ILE A 96 -4.93 -16.56 16.79
C ILE A 96 -5.20 -17.08 15.38
N GLY A 97 -4.17 -17.06 14.51
CA GLY A 97 -4.28 -17.40 13.09
C GLY A 97 -4.50 -16.17 12.17
N ASN A 98 -4.93 -15.04 12.70
CA ASN A 98 -4.99 -13.78 11.97
C ASN A 98 -3.64 -13.05 12.06
N PRO A 99 -3.16 -12.39 10.99
CA PRO A 99 -1.88 -11.67 11.01
C PRO A 99 -1.80 -10.58 12.11
N LEU A 100 -2.91 -9.97 12.47
CA LEU A 100 -2.94 -8.94 13.53
C LEU A 100 -2.51 -9.50 14.91
N TYR A 101 -2.71 -10.80 15.16
CA TYR A 101 -2.17 -11.44 16.36
C TYR A 101 -0.64 -11.37 16.39
N SER A 102 -0.01 -11.75 15.27
CA SER A 102 1.44 -11.74 15.15
C SER A 102 2.01 -10.33 15.08
N TRP A 103 1.39 -9.43 14.30
CA TRP A 103 1.85 -8.05 14.17
C TRP A 103 1.77 -7.28 15.47
N THR A 104 0.67 -7.41 16.22
CA THR A 104 0.53 -6.80 17.55
C THR A 104 1.69 -7.19 18.48
N HIS A 105 2.00 -8.49 18.54
CA HIS A 105 3.09 -8.96 19.42
C HIS A 105 4.47 -8.60 18.86
N LEU A 106 4.66 -8.58 17.53
CA LEU A 106 5.91 -8.15 16.94
C LEU A 106 6.19 -6.67 17.20
N GLU A 107 5.16 -5.82 17.06
CA GLU A 107 5.26 -4.40 17.41
C GLU A 107 5.56 -4.18 18.91
N LEU A 108 4.88 -4.92 19.81
CA LEU A 108 5.16 -4.87 21.25
C LEU A 108 6.60 -5.26 21.58
N GLN A 109 7.13 -6.29 20.93
CA GLN A 109 8.51 -6.73 21.15
C GLN A 109 9.52 -5.72 20.60
N ARG A 110 9.35 -5.26 19.38
CA ARG A 110 10.36 -4.44 18.67
C ARG A 110 10.41 -3.01 19.18
N TRP A 111 9.25 -2.42 19.47
CA TRP A 111 9.19 -1.04 19.92
C TRP A 111 9.30 -0.90 21.45
N PHE A 112 8.66 -1.79 22.19
CA PHE A 112 8.46 -1.60 23.62
C PHE A 112 9.18 -2.63 24.51
N GLY A 113 9.84 -3.62 23.90
CA GLY A 113 10.50 -4.70 24.65
C GLY A 113 9.52 -5.46 25.55
N ILE A 114 8.29 -5.68 25.07
CA ILE A 114 7.24 -6.42 25.75
C ILE A 114 7.10 -7.78 25.06
N TYR A 115 7.44 -8.85 25.78
CA TYR A 115 7.40 -10.23 25.31
C TYR A 115 6.18 -10.99 25.83
N ASP A 116 5.47 -10.43 26.79
CA ASP A 116 4.24 -11.01 27.31
C ASP A 116 3.14 -11.00 26.25
N VAL A 117 2.31 -12.06 26.25
CA VAL A 117 1.15 -12.15 25.39
C VAL A 117 0.10 -11.13 25.83
N LEU A 118 -0.34 -10.27 24.92
CA LEU A 118 -1.38 -9.28 25.19
C LEU A 118 -2.73 -9.97 25.39
N ASN A 119 -3.31 -9.76 26.57
CA ASN A 119 -4.64 -10.24 26.98
C ASN A 119 -5.16 -9.40 28.15
N GLU A 120 -6.36 -9.70 28.64
CA GLU A 120 -6.97 -8.94 29.73
C GLU A 120 -6.12 -8.89 31.02
N LYS A 121 -5.27 -9.90 31.31
CA LYS A 121 -4.41 -9.95 32.50
C LYS A 121 -3.16 -9.08 32.37
N THR A 122 -2.63 -8.96 31.16
CA THR A 122 -1.41 -8.19 30.87
C THR A 122 -1.70 -6.79 30.36
N ALA A 123 -2.95 -6.48 30.02
CA ALA A 123 -3.36 -5.22 29.42
C ALA A 123 -2.94 -3.99 30.21
N ALA A 124 -3.19 -3.97 31.52
CA ALA A 124 -2.86 -2.82 32.37
C ALA A 124 -1.35 -2.52 32.40
N ALA A 125 -0.51 -3.56 32.52
CA ALA A 125 0.95 -3.40 32.51
C ALA A 125 1.45 -2.95 31.13
N THR A 126 0.89 -3.52 30.05
CA THR A 126 1.22 -3.14 28.67
C THR A 126 0.82 -1.70 28.42
N TRP A 127 -0.41 -1.30 28.75
CA TRP A 127 -0.89 0.08 28.63
C TRP A 127 0.04 1.09 29.29
N LYS A 128 0.40 0.83 30.55
CA LYS A 128 1.28 1.70 31.30
C LYS A 128 2.64 1.83 30.62
N LYS A 129 3.29 0.69 30.33
CA LYS A 129 4.66 0.69 29.78
C LYS A 129 4.71 1.31 28.37
N THR A 130 3.76 1.01 27.49
CA THR A 130 3.75 1.56 26.14
C THR A 130 3.55 3.07 26.16
N ASN A 131 2.63 3.58 26.99
CA ASN A 131 2.35 5.02 27.07
C ASN A 131 3.52 5.79 27.72
N GLU A 132 4.18 5.23 28.75
CA GLU A 132 5.38 5.82 29.33
C GLU A 132 6.49 5.98 28.27
N LEU A 133 6.67 4.99 27.38
CA LEU A 133 7.67 5.05 26.32
C LEU A 133 7.27 6.00 25.19
N LEU A 134 6.01 6.00 24.77
CA LEU A 134 5.51 6.88 23.69
C LEU A 134 5.56 8.36 24.08
N GLN A 135 5.39 8.68 25.35
CA GLN A 135 5.48 10.04 25.90
C GLN A 135 6.93 10.46 26.22
N GLY A 136 7.87 9.52 26.17
CA GLY A 136 9.29 9.79 26.37
C GLY A 136 9.99 10.17 25.06
N ASP A 137 11.26 10.54 25.19
CA ASP A 137 12.11 10.87 24.06
C ASP A 137 12.35 9.66 23.15
N GLY A 138 12.44 9.92 21.84
CA GLY A 138 12.80 8.89 20.85
C GLY A 138 11.64 8.03 20.38
N PHE A 139 10.38 8.44 20.57
CA PHE A 139 9.17 7.78 20.06
C PHE A 139 8.29 8.70 19.21
N GLY A 140 8.84 9.81 18.76
CA GLY A 140 8.18 10.61 17.71
C GLY A 140 8.15 9.90 16.37
N ALA A 141 7.34 10.41 15.45
CA ALA A 141 7.17 9.84 14.11
C ALA A 141 8.52 9.66 13.37
N ARG A 142 9.40 10.68 13.42
CA ARG A 142 10.74 10.60 12.80
C ARG A 142 11.63 9.55 13.49
N ASP A 143 11.54 9.44 14.81
CA ASP A 143 12.34 8.47 15.57
C ASP A 143 11.98 7.03 15.20
N LEU A 144 10.68 6.74 15.07
CA LEU A 144 10.17 5.43 14.67
C LEU A 144 10.62 5.06 13.24
N ILE A 145 10.57 6.01 12.31
CA ILE A 145 11.05 5.86 10.94
C ILE A 145 12.55 5.55 10.93
N LEU A 146 13.37 6.33 11.65
CA LEU A 146 14.82 6.15 11.70
C LEU A 146 15.22 4.81 12.35
N LYS A 147 14.59 4.45 13.47
CA LYS A 147 14.80 3.16 14.13
C LYS A 147 14.46 1.96 13.25
N SER A 148 13.57 2.15 12.27
CA SER A 148 13.20 1.11 11.29
C SER A 148 14.18 1.00 10.12
N ASN A 149 15.22 1.81 10.06
CA ASN A 149 16.15 1.89 8.92
C ASN A 149 15.45 2.18 7.58
N VAL A 150 14.44 3.05 7.60
CA VAL A 150 13.74 3.50 6.39
C VAL A 150 14.61 4.50 5.64
N LYS A 151 14.66 4.39 4.31
CA LYS A 151 15.35 5.31 3.41
C LYS A 151 14.40 6.17 2.61
N VAL A 152 13.29 5.59 2.17
CA VAL A 152 12.30 6.27 1.32
C VAL A 152 10.91 5.90 1.80
N ILE A 153 10.04 6.90 1.82
CA ILE A 153 8.59 6.78 2.06
C ILE A 153 7.88 7.45 0.91
N CYS A 154 6.98 6.73 0.23
CA CYS A 154 6.05 7.33 -0.71
C CYS A 154 4.67 7.38 -0.06
N THR A 155 4.16 8.59 0.12
CA THR A 155 2.83 8.85 0.68
C THR A 155 1.75 8.71 -0.39
N THR A 156 0.51 8.93 -0.05
CA THR A 156 -0.62 8.87 -0.98
C THR A 156 -1.31 10.23 -0.99
N ASP A 157 -1.18 10.97 -2.09
CA ASP A 157 -1.55 12.37 -2.15
C ASP A 157 -2.48 12.66 -3.33
N ASP A 158 -3.48 13.53 -3.09
CA ASP A 158 -4.43 13.97 -4.11
C ASP A 158 -3.74 14.94 -5.09
N PRO A 159 -4.03 14.88 -6.40
CA PRO A 159 -3.52 15.88 -7.37
C PRO A 159 -3.72 17.36 -6.96
N ALA A 160 -4.76 17.65 -6.18
CA ALA A 160 -5.04 18.99 -5.69
C ALA A 160 -4.22 19.40 -4.45
N ASP A 161 -3.45 18.48 -3.85
CA ASP A 161 -2.66 18.77 -2.65
C ASP A 161 -1.51 19.73 -2.93
N ALA A 162 -1.28 20.66 -2.01
CA ALA A 162 -0.23 21.70 -2.16
C ALA A 162 1.20 21.14 -1.97
N LEU A 163 1.38 19.93 -1.47
CA LEU A 163 2.67 19.29 -1.14
C LEU A 163 3.57 20.05 -0.16
N THR A 164 3.02 21.00 0.58
CA THR A 164 3.78 21.88 1.48
C THR A 164 4.70 21.12 2.43
N TYR A 165 4.22 20.03 3.03
CA TYR A 165 5.03 19.28 3.99
C TYR A 165 6.10 18.41 3.33
N HIS A 166 5.92 18.00 2.08
CA HIS A 166 6.97 17.34 1.31
C HIS A 166 8.12 18.30 1.00
N GLU A 167 7.81 19.54 0.61
CA GLU A 167 8.80 20.58 0.38
C GLU A 167 9.56 20.92 1.66
N LEU A 168 8.84 21.13 2.78
CA LEU A 168 9.46 21.38 4.08
C LEU A 168 10.34 20.22 4.55
N LEU A 169 9.93 18.98 4.33
CA LEU A 169 10.74 17.80 4.65
C LEU A 169 12.00 17.70 3.78
N LYS A 170 11.88 18.01 2.49
CA LYS A 170 13.01 18.04 1.56
C LYS A 170 14.06 19.11 1.94
N GLU A 171 13.63 20.23 2.49
CA GLU A 171 14.51 21.34 2.95
C GLU A 171 15.07 21.10 4.37
N SER A 172 14.52 20.14 5.11
CA SER A 172 14.94 19.82 6.47
C SER A 172 16.19 18.93 6.49
N ASP A 173 16.76 18.74 7.69
CA ASP A 173 17.86 17.79 7.96
C ASP A 173 17.41 16.34 8.14
N PHE A 174 16.14 16.02 7.87
CA PHE A 174 15.62 14.67 8.01
C PHE A 174 16.20 13.77 6.90
N PRO A 175 16.95 12.69 7.24
CA PRO A 175 17.73 11.95 6.25
C PRO A 175 16.90 10.97 5.42
N VAL A 176 15.61 10.83 5.69
CA VAL A 176 14.69 9.95 4.96
C VAL A 176 13.95 10.75 3.90
N GLN A 177 13.95 10.24 2.67
CA GLN A 177 13.19 10.87 1.59
C GLN A 177 11.70 10.59 1.79
N VAL A 178 10.88 11.63 1.92
CA VAL A 178 9.42 11.53 1.98
C VAL A 178 8.87 12.15 0.69
N LEU A 179 8.38 11.29 -0.19
CA LEU A 179 8.06 11.64 -1.58
C LEU A 179 6.55 11.50 -1.82
N PRO A 180 5.94 12.41 -2.60
CA PRO A 180 4.51 12.33 -2.88
C PRO A 180 4.20 11.23 -3.89
N GLY A 181 3.14 10.46 -3.64
CA GLY A 181 2.53 9.50 -4.56
C GLY A 181 1.24 10.07 -5.16
N PHE A 182 1.17 10.12 -6.50
CA PHE A 182 0.08 10.75 -7.23
C PHE A 182 -1.15 9.84 -7.32
N ARG A 183 -2.24 10.19 -6.62
CA ARG A 183 -3.48 9.39 -6.58
C ARG A 183 -4.68 10.18 -7.12
N PRO A 184 -4.98 10.08 -8.43
CA PRO A 184 -6.05 10.85 -9.08
C PRO A 184 -7.45 10.20 -9.02
N ASP A 185 -7.74 9.32 -8.06
CA ASP A 185 -8.97 8.52 -8.03
C ASP A 185 -10.24 9.36 -8.11
N LYS A 186 -10.31 10.48 -7.36
CA LYS A 186 -11.47 11.38 -7.41
C LYS A 186 -11.68 12.01 -8.78
N GLY A 187 -10.59 12.21 -9.55
CA GLY A 187 -10.62 12.69 -10.92
C GLY A 187 -11.06 11.63 -11.92
N LEU A 188 -10.94 10.36 -11.58
CA LEU A 188 -11.41 9.24 -12.40
C LEU A 188 -12.85 8.84 -12.08
N ASP A 189 -13.41 9.25 -10.96
CA ASP A 189 -14.75 8.93 -10.50
C ASP A 189 -15.78 9.97 -10.95
N ILE A 190 -15.95 10.07 -12.29
CA ILE A 190 -16.79 11.09 -12.94
C ILE A 190 -18.27 10.97 -12.59
N SER A 191 -18.73 9.80 -12.16
CA SER A 191 -20.11 9.57 -11.73
C SER A 191 -20.36 10.01 -10.28
N SER A 192 -19.31 10.33 -9.52
CA SER A 192 -19.41 10.78 -8.14
C SER A 192 -20.08 12.16 -8.05
N PRO A 193 -21.02 12.36 -7.10
CA PRO A 193 -21.57 13.69 -6.83
C PRO A 193 -20.53 14.76 -6.49
N GLY A 194 -19.36 14.35 -6.01
CA GLY A 194 -18.25 15.24 -5.67
C GLY A 194 -17.30 15.58 -6.82
N PHE A 195 -17.50 15.03 -8.02
CA PHE A 195 -16.57 15.19 -9.13
C PHE A 195 -16.36 16.66 -9.53
N ALA A 196 -17.44 17.42 -9.74
CA ALA A 196 -17.34 18.83 -10.12
C ALA A 196 -16.67 19.69 -9.05
N ASP A 197 -16.88 19.38 -7.75
CA ASP A 197 -16.21 20.06 -6.64
C ASP A 197 -14.71 19.76 -6.62
N TRP A 198 -14.36 18.52 -6.88
CA TRP A 198 -12.96 18.13 -6.98
C TRP A 198 -12.27 18.79 -8.18
N VAL A 199 -12.94 18.88 -9.33
CA VAL A 199 -12.41 19.59 -10.51
C VAL A 199 -12.13 21.07 -10.18
N ARG A 200 -12.99 21.75 -9.40
CA ARG A 200 -12.72 23.12 -8.93
C ARG A 200 -11.47 23.19 -8.02
N SER A 201 -11.26 22.16 -7.20
CA SER A 201 -10.04 22.07 -6.38
C SER A 201 -8.79 21.88 -7.25
N LEU A 202 -8.87 21.04 -8.29
CA LEU A 202 -7.80 20.85 -9.27
C LEU A 202 -7.51 22.15 -10.05
N GLU A 203 -8.56 22.88 -10.48
CA GLU A 203 -8.43 24.19 -11.12
C GLU A 203 -7.67 25.17 -10.23
N SER A 204 -8.08 25.29 -8.96
CA SER A 204 -7.40 26.15 -7.99
C SER A 204 -5.95 25.74 -7.77
N ALA A 205 -5.65 24.45 -7.65
CA ALA A 205 -4.30 23.95 -7.38
C ALA A 205 -3.36 24.06 -8.59
N SER A 206 -3.90 23.90 -9.82
CA SER A 206 -3.11 23.99 -11.05
C SER A 206 -2.97 25.41 -11.60
N GLY A 207 -3.90 26.31 -11.24
CA GLY A 207 -4.03 27.66 -11.84
C GLY A 207 -4.56 27.62 -13.28
N ILE A 208 -5.08 26.50 -13.75
CA ILE A 208 -5.61 26.29 -15.10
C ILE A 208 -7.13 26.26 -15.03
N ALA A 209 -7.83 27.12 -15.77
CA ALA A 209 -9.29 27.09 -15.88
C ALA A 209 -9.75 25.78 -16.56
N VAL A 210 -10.50 24.94 -15.84
CA VAL A 210 -10.92 23.61 -16.27
C VAL A 210 -12.37 23.66 -16.77
N THR A 211 -12.52 23.95 -18.06
CA THR A 211 -13.84 24.06 -18.71
C THR A 211 -14.06 23.01 -19.81
N THR A 212 -13.01 22.35 -20.25
CA THR A 212 -13.04 21.32 -21.29
C THR A 212 -12.24 20.09 -20.84
N TYR A 213 -12.45 18.95 -21.50
CA TYR A 213 -11.66 17.75 -21.24
C TYR A 213 -10.16 17.97 -21.49
N GLN A 214 -9.81 18.76 -22.51
CA GLN A 214 -8.40 19.08 -22.74
C GLN A 214 -7.81 19.92 -21.60
N SER A 215 -8.48 20.99 -21.16
CA SER A 215 -7.99 21.78 -20.02
C SER A 215 -7.95 20.96 -18.70
N TYR A 216 -8.82 19.95 -18.57
CA TYR A 216 -8.72 18.99 -17.47
C TYR A 216 -7.44 18.13 -17.55
N LEU A 217 -7.10 17.61 -18.74
CA LEU A 217 -5.86 16.88 -18.96
C LEU A 217 -4.62 17.75 -18.73
N ASP A 218 -4.64 19.01 -19.18
CA ASP A 218 -3.57 19.97 -18.98
C ASP A 218 -3.36 20.29 -17.48
N ALA A 219 -4.46 20.40 -16.73
CA ALA A 219 -4.40 20.58 -15.28
C ALA A 219 -3.80 19.34 -14.57
N LEU A 220 -4.20 18.12 -14.95
CA LEU A 220 -3.60 16.90 -14.43
C LEU A 220 -2.10 16.82 -14.75
N GLU A 221 -1.70 17.13 -15.98
CA GLU A 221 -0.29 17.14 -16.38
C GLU A 221 0.51 18.14 -15.55
N SER A 222 0.00 19.37 -15.36
CA SER A 222 0.63 20.36 -14.49
C SER A 222 0.89 19.81 -13.10
N ARG A 223 -0.07 19.06 -12.52
CA ARG A 223 0.08 18.45 -11.21
C ARG A 223 1.06 17.28 -11.19
N VAL A 224 1.02 16.40 -12.20
CA VAL A 224 2.02 15.33 -12.34
C VAL A 224 3.44 15.89 -12.39
N ARG A 225 3.66 16.98 -13.14
CA ARG A 225 4.97 17.63 -13.22
C ARG A 225 5.37 18.31 -11.90
N LEU A 226 4.43 18.87 -11.15
CA LEU A 226 4.70 19.38 -9.79
C LEU A 226 5.15 18.23 -8.86
N PHE A 227 4.42 17.11 -8.84
CA PHE A 227 4.79 15.94 -8.04
C PHE A 227 6.16 15.40 -8.43
N HIS A 228 6.45 15.36 -9.74
CA HIS A 228 7.77 14.96 -10.24
C HIS A 228 8.89 15.85 -9.70
N ASN A 229 8.71 17.17 -9.72
CA ASN A 229 9.67 18.14 -9.21
C ASN A 229 9.85 18.04 -7.68
N ALA A 230 8.80 17.68 -6.96
CA ALA A 230 8.85 17.37 -5.53
C ALA A 230 9.54 16.01 -5.22
N GLY A 231 9.92 15.24 -6.24
CA GLY A 231 10.60 13.96 -6.12
C GLY A 231 9.70 12.75 -6.31
N GLY A 232 8.41 12.92 -6.58
CA GLY A 232 7.47 11.82 -6.85
C GLY A 232 7.90 10.96 -8.03
N ARG A 233 7.81 9.66 -7.88
CA ARG A 233 8.18 8.65 -8.90
C ARG A 233 7.12 7.56 -9.03
N VAL A 234 6.03 7.68 -8.30
CA VAL A 234 4.96 6.68 -8.27
C VAL A 234 3.60 7.33 -8.44
N SER A 235 2.72 6.65 -9.15
CA SER A 235 1.29 6.91 -9.10
C SER A 235 0.57 5.71 -8.50
N ASP A 236 -0.63 5.96 -7.96
CA ASP A 236 -1.49 4.95 -7.39
C ASP A 236 -2.93 5.14 -7.88
N HIS A 237 -3.58 4.04 -8.23
CA HIS A 237 -4.94 4.04 -8.75
C HIS A 237 -5.73 2.93 -8.07
N ALA A 238 -6.75 3.30 -7.28
CA ALA A 238 -7.72 2.35 -6.76
C ALA A 238 -8.79 2.09 -7.83
N LEU A 239 -8.83 0.86 -8.30
CA LEU A 239 -9.78 0.38 -9.30
C LEU A 239 -10.66 -0.70 -8.67
N ASP A 240 -11.81 -0.30 -8.11
CA ASP A 240 -12.78 -1.23 -7.51
C ASP A 240 -13.19 -2.33 -8.51
N GLN A 241 -13.23 -1.96 -9.77
CA GLN A 241 -13.35 -2.86 -10.91
C GLN A 241 -12.36 -2.46 -12.00
N MET A 242 -11.61 -3.43 -12.53
CA MET A 242 -10.78 -3.20 -13.70
C MET A 242 -11.65 -3.03 -14.94
N VAL A 243 -11.61 -1.84 -15.56
CA VAL A 243 -12.45 -1.51 -16.70
C VAL A 243 -11.63 -1.13 -17.94
N TYR A 244 -12.21 -1.37 -19.11
CA TYR A 244 -11.69 -0.88 -20.40
C TYR A 244 -12.85 -0.73 -21.40
N ALA A 245 -12.95 0.44 -22.00
CA ALA A 245 -13.86 0.69 -23.12
C ALA A 245 -13.14 1.53 -24.18
N GLU A 246 -13.28 1.15 -25.45
CA GLU A 246 -12.77 1.97 -26.55
C GLU A 246 -13.58 3.27 -26.60
N THR A 247 -12.87 4.38 -26.80
CA THR A 247 -13.48 5.70 -26.85
C THR A 247 -12.64 6.65 -27.69
N THR A 248 -13.28 7.63 -28.30
CA THR A 248 -12.60 8.75 -28.97
C THR A 248 -12.42 9.90 -27.99
N GLU A 249 -11.64 10.89 -28.42
CA GLU A 249 -11.43 12.11 -27.64
C GLU A 249 -12.71 12.94 -27.53
N GLU A 250 -13.48 13.00 -28.62
CA GLU A 250 -14.76 13.70 -28.67
C GLU A 250 -15.81 13.05 -27.74
N GLU A 251 -15.83 11.71 -27.65
CA GLU A 251 -16.70 11.01 -26.70
C GLU A 251 -16.30 11.31 -25.26
N ALA A 252 -14.99 11.25 -24.95
CA ALA A 252 -14.49 11.56 -23.61
C ALA A 252 -14.78 13.02 -23.23
N ALA A 253 -14.65 13.96 -24.18
CA ALA A 253 -14.98 15.37 -23.95
C ALA A 253 -16.48 15.59 -23.67
N ARG A 254 -17.35 14.91 -24.41
CA ARG A 254 -18.82 14.94 -24.15
C ARG A 254 -19.14 14.39 -22.75
N ILE A 255 -18.53 13.26 -22.38
CA ILE A 255 -18.74 12.63 -21.06
C ILE A 255 -18.24 13.55 -19.95
N PHE A 256 -17.06 14.16 -20.12
CA PHE A 256 -16.51 15.11 -19.17
C PHE A 256 -17.44 16.32 -18.96
N ALA A 257 -17.99 16.89 -20.04
CA ALA A 257 -18.93 18.01 -19.96
C ALA A 257 -20.19 17.64 -19.16
N ALA A 258 -20.74 16.44 -19.37
CA ALA A 258 -21.87 15.93 -18.60
C ALA A 258 -21.54 15.79 -17.10
N GLY A 259 -20.39 15.17 -16.76
CA GLY A 259 -19.96 15.04 -15.38
C GLY A 259 -19.68 16.40 -14.69
N LEU A 260 -19.08 17.35 -15.42
CA LEU A 260 -18.81 18.69 -14.92
C LEU A 260 -20.09 19.49 -14.65
N SER A 261 -21.12 19.31 -15.47
CA SER A 261 -22.44 19.95 -15.28
C SER A 261 -23.32 19.26 -14.23
N GLY A 262 -22.87 18.14 -13.68
CA GLY A 262 -23.65 17.35 -12.71
C GLY A 262 -24.76 16.50 -13.34
N GLU A 263 -24.71 16.30 -14.66
CA GLU A 263 -25.60 15.38 -15.35
C GLU A 263 -25.24 13.92 -15.02
N HIS A 264 -26.23 13.03 -15.13
CA HIS A 264 -26.01 11.61 -14.91
C HIS A 264 -25.05 11.02 -15.95
N VAL A 265 -23.95 10.44 -15.48
CA VAL A 265 -23.01 9.68 -16.30
C VAL A 265 -23.29 8.18 -16.13
N SER A 266 -23.55 7.49 -17.24
CA SER A 266 -23.78 6.04 -17.21
C SER A 266 -22.48 5.29 -16.89
N PHE A 267 -22.59 4.07 -16.36
CA PHE A 267 -21.42 3.22 -16.10
C PHE A 267 -20.59 2.94 -17.36
N GLU A 268 -21.23 2.80 -18.53
CA GLU A 268 -20.53 2.64 -19.81
C GLU A 268 -19.74 3.90 -20.20
N ASP A 269 -20.29 5.08 -19.98
CA ASP A 269 -19.60 6.35 -20.23
C ASP A 269 -18.47 6.56 -19.21
N GLU A 270 -18.68 6.21 -17.93
CA GLU A 270 -17.63 6.24 -16.92
C GLU A 270 -16.43 5.36 -17.31
N LYS A 271 -16.66 4.13 -17.79
CA LYS A 271 -15.58 3.26 -18.28
C LYS A 271 -14.80 3.89 -19.43
N LYS A 272 -15.48 4.55 -20.35
CA LYS A 272 -14.85 5.27 -21.48
C LYS A 272 -13.96 6.40 -20.98
N PHE A 273 -14.49 7.24 -20.08
CA PHE A 273 -13.76 8.35 -19.50
C PHE A 273 -12.54 7.87 -18.72
N LYS A 274 -12.70 6.89 -17.81
CA LYS A 274 -11.59 6.26 -17.05
C LYS A 274 -10.52 5.72 -17.99
N THR A 275 -10.91 4.97 -19.01
CA THR A 275 -9.97 4.38 -19.99
C THR A 275 -9.14 5.46 -20.68
N ARG A 276 -9.80 6.51 -21.19
CA ARG A 276 -9.12 7.57 -21.94
C ARG A 276 -8.19 8.38 -21.06
N THR A 277 -8.63 8.73 -19.85
CA THR A 277 -7.81 9.47 -18.87
C THR A 277 -6.62 8.65 -18.40
N LEU A 278 -6.80 7.37 -18.10
CA LEU A 278 -5.69 6.47 -17.75
C LEU A 278 -4.68 6.31 -18.89
N GLN A 279 -5.14 6.22 -20.16
CA GLN A 279 -4.23 6.18 -21.31
C GLN A 279 -3.38 7.45 -21.44
N TYR A 280 -3.95 8.61 -21.16
CA TYR A 280 -3.21 9.87 -21.13
C TYR A 280 -2.16 9.88 -20.01
N LEU A 281 -2.57 9.52 -18.79
CA LEU A 281 -1.69 9.44 -17.63
C LEU A 281 -0.56 8.41 -17.83
N CYS A 282 -0.84 7.24 -18.43
CA CYS A 282 0.20 6.27 -18.81
C CYS A 282 1.31 6.92 -19.63
N GLY A 283 0.94 7.78 -20.62
CA GLY A 283 1.90 8.51 -21.45
C GLY A 283 2.81 9.42 -20.62
N LEU A 284 2.24 10.18 -19.70
CA LEU A 284 3.01 11.06 -18.82
C LEU A 284 3.92 10.27 -17.87
N TYR A 285 3.41 9.20 -17.28
CA TYR A 285 4.21 8.37 -16.38
C TYR A 285 5.36 7.68 -17.11
N ALA A 286 5.14 7.23 -18.35
CA ALA A 286 6.21 6.66 -19.17
C ALA A 286 7.27 7.68 -19.55
N GLU A 287 6.87 8.91 -19.90
CA GLU A 287 7.79 10.04 -20.20
C GLU A 287 8.68 10.37 -18.99
N LEU A 288 8.11 10.37 -17.78
CA LEU A 288 8.78 10.74 -16.55
C LEU A 288 9.48 9.58 -15.83
N ASP A 289 9.50 8.38 -16.42
CA ASP A 289 10.05 7.14 -15.84
C ASP A 289 9.40 6.75 -14.48
N TRP A 290 8.11 7.05 -14.29
CA TRP A 290 7.37 6.70 -13.09
C TRP A 290 6.92 5.24 -13.08
N ALA A 291 6.66 4.72 -11.89
CA ALA A 291 5.96 3.46 -11.68
C ALA A 291 4.47 3.72 -11.40
N MET A 292 3.60 3.13 -12.23
CA MET A 292 2.15 3.20 -12.07
C MET A 292 1.66 1.99 -11.27
N GLN A 293 0.88 2.22 -10.22
CA GLN A 293 0.32 1.17 -9.39
C GLN A 293 -1.19 1.05 -9.62
N PHE A 294 -1.68 -0.18 -9.79
CA PHE A 294 -3.10 -0.51 -9.86
C PHE A 294 -3.53 -1.41 -8.72
N HIS A 295 -4.36 -0.90 -7.82
CA HIS A 295 -5.02 -1.62 -6.74
C HIS A 295 -6.43 -2.02 -7.19
N ILE A 296 -6.64 -3.32 -7.48
CA ILE A 296 -7.82 -3.82 -8.20
C ILE A 296 -8.69 -4.69 -7.27
N ASN A 297 -10.00 -4.74 -7.55
CA ASN A 297 -10.97 -5.65 -6.94
C ASN A 297 -11.25 -5.41 -5.44
N ALA A 298 -11.32 -4.15 -5.01
CA ALA A 298 -11.88 -3.79 -3.72
C ALA A 298 -13.40 -3.51 -3.85
N LEU A 299 -14.25 -4.32 -3.23
CA LEU A 299 -15.69 -4.07 -3.15
C LEU A 299 -15.96 -3.17 -1.95
N ARG A 300 -16.21 -1.89 -2.22
CA ARG A 300 -16.32 -0.86 -1.18
C ARG A 300 -17.71 -0.80 -0.55
N ASN A 301 -17.76 -0.44 0.73
CA ASN A 301 -18.97 -0.03 1.45
C ASN A 301 -20.11 -1.04 1.36
N THR A 302 -19.83 -2.33 1.54
CA THR A 302 -20.78 -3.44 1.34
C THR A 302 -21.96 -3.42 2.31
N ASN A 303 -21.88 -2.67 3.42
CA ASN A 303 -22.94 -2.52 4.42
C ASN A 303 -23.48 -1.09 4.40
N THR A 304 -24.58 -0.87 3.68
CA THR A 304 -25.20 0.45 3.50
C THR A 304 -25.56 1.14 4.82
N ASN A 305 -26.10 0.40 5.80
CA ASN A 305 -26.46 0.97 7.09
C ASN A 305 -25.24 1.49 7.86
N LYS A 306 -24.13 0.75 7.79
CA LYS A 306 -22.88 1.15 8.42
C LYS A 306 -22.21 2.29 7.69
N PHE A 307 -22.24 2.27 6.35
CA PHE A 307 -21.74 3.39 5.54
C PHE A 307 -22.50 4.69 5.89
N SER A 308 -23.82 4.64 5.99
CA SER A 308 -24.64 5.82 6.36
C SER A 308 -24.35 6.35 7.77
N SER A 309 -23.95 5.49 8.71
CA SER A 309 -23.73 5.88 10.12
C SER A 309 -22.27 6.19 10.46
N LEU A 310 -21.31 5.56 9.78
CA LEU A 310 -19.88 5.64 10.12
C LEU A 310 -19.01 6.23 8.98
N GLY A 311 -19.54 6.30 7.77
CA GLY A 311 -18.80 6.76 6.60
C GLY A 311 -17.91 5.69 5.94
N PRO A 312 -17.09 6.09 4.95
CA PRO A 312 -16.17 5.20 4.24
C PRO A 312 -14.98 4.79 5.11
N ASP A 313 -14.22 3.79 4.66
CA ASP A 313 -12.97 3.31 5.27
C ASP A 313 -13.09 2.88 6.74
N THR A 314 -14.29 2.43 7.15
CA THR A 314 -14.56 2.00 8.53
C THR A 314 -14.59 0.48 8.71
N GLY A 315 -14.09 -0.27 7.70
CA GLY A 315 -13.90 -1.72 7.76
C GLY A 315 -15.07 -2.54 7.24
N TYR A 316 -15.89 -1.96 6.38
CA TYR A 316 -17.04 -2.64 5.74
C TYR A 316 -16.84 -2.87 4.24
N ASP A 317 -15.59 -2.98 3.82
CA ASP A 317 -15.21 -3.37 2.47
C ASP A 317 -15.02 -4.88 2.36
N SER A 318 -15.00 -5.41 1.15
CA SER A 318 -14.84 -6.83 0.86
C SER A 318 -14.01 -7.03 -0.42
N ILE A 319 -13.73 -8.29 -0.73
CA ILE A 319 -13.10 -8.69 -1.99
C ILE A 319 -14.16 -8.68 -3.08
N ASN A 320 -13.83 -8.05 -4.22
CA ASN A 320 -14.60 -8.16 -5.45
C ASN A 320 -14.11 -9.34 -6.28
N ASP A 321 -14.98 -9.97 -7.06
CA ASP A 321 -14.67 -11.08 -7.96
C ASP A 321 -14.90 -10.77 -9.45
N GLU A 322 -14.88 -9.49 -9.79
CA GLU A 322 -14.97 -9.04 -11.17
C GLU A 322 -13.76 -9.47 -11.99
N ARG A 323 -14.02 -9.85 -13.24
CA ARG A 323 -13.01 -10.39 -14.16
C ARG A 323 -12.02 -9.33 -14.61
N ILE A 324 -10.75 -9.50 -14.30
CA ILE A 324 -9.70 -8.53 -14.62
C ILE A 324 -8.96 -8.81 -15.94
N ALA A 325 -8.86 -10.06 -16.38
CA ALA A 325 -7.94 -10.47 -17.44
C ALA A 325 -8.10 -9.66 -18.75
N LYS A 326 -9.31 -9.57 -19.29
CA LYS A 326 -9.53 -8.89 -20.57
C LYS A 326 -9.37 -7.36 -20.48
N PRO A 327 -10.02 -6.66 -19.54
CA PRO A 327 -9.89 -5.21 -19.46
C PRO A 327 -8.45 -4.79 -19.14
N LEU A 328 -7.75 -5.49 -18.24
CA LEU A 328 -6.36 -5.22 -17.92
C LEU A 328 -5.45 -5.39 -19.15
N ALA A 329 -5.54 -6.55 -19.85
CA ALA A 329 -4.76 -6.78 -21.06
C ALA A 329 -5.01 -5.70 -22.13
N ARG A 330 -6.25 -5.25 -22.29
CA ARG A 330 -6.59 -4.19 -23.26
C ARG A 330 -5.99 -2.84 -22.87
N LEU A 331 -6.06 -2.46 -21.60
CA LEU A 331 -5.49 -1.21 -21.12
C LEU A 331 -3.98 -1.19 -21.32
N LEU A 332 -3.26 -2.21 -20.82
CA LEU A 332 -1.82 -2.33 -20.97
C LEU A 332 -1.40 -2.33 -22.46
N ASN A 333 -2.09 -3.12 -23.29
CA ASN A 333 -1.82 -3.17 -24.72
C ASN A 333 -2.10 -1.84 -25.44
N SER A 334 -3.09 -1.07 -25.00
CA SER A 334 -3.40 0.24 -25.60
C SER A 334 -2.28 1.26 -25.36
N ALA A 335 -1.65 1.22 -24.18
CA ALA A 335 -0.47 2.02 -23.87
C ALA A 335 0.80 1.48 -24.60
N GLU A 336 0.98 0.16 -24.64
CA GLU A 336 2.13 -0.49 -25.30
C GLU A 336 2.14 -0.21 -26.81
N LYS A 337 0.99 -0.26 -27.50
CA LYS A 337 0.88 0.11 -28.93
C LYS A 337 1.43 1.49 -29.24
N LYS A 338 1.32 2.42 -28.29
CA LYS A 338 1.83 3.79 -28.41
C LYS A 338 3.26 3.93 -27.87
N ARG A 339 3.86 2.85 -27.35
CA ARG A 339 5.13 2.87 -26.59
C ARG A 339 5.09 3.80 -25.37
N GLN A 340 3.94 3.86 -24.73
CA GLN A 340 3.61 4.71 -23.60
C GLN A 340 3.25 3.88 -22.33
N LEU A 341 3.58 2.57 -22.32
CA LEU A 341 3.37 1.75 -21.13
C LEU A 341 4.49 2.04 -20.12
N PRO A 342 4.19 2.61 -18.94
CA PRO A 342 5.20 2.88 -17.91
C PRO A 342 5.60 1.60 -17.17
N LYS A 343 6.57 1.68 -16.28
CA LYS A 343 6.76 0.69 -15.21
C LYS A 343 5.41 0.54 -14.49
N THR A 344 4.95 -0.70 -14.29
CA THR A 344 3.60 -0.92 -13.75
C THR A 344 3.60 -2.01 -12.70
N ILE A 345 2.91 -1.78 -11.59
CA ILE A 345 2.75 -2.72 -10.49
C ILE A 345 1.27 -3.04 -10.35
N LEU A 346 0.95 -4.33 -10.37
CA LEU A 346 -0.42 -4.83 -10.33
C LEU A 346 -0.70 -5.52 -9.01
N TYR A 347 -1.76 -5.10 -8.34
CA TYR A 347 -2.29 -5.72 -7.13
C TYR A 347 -3.74 -6.12 -7.37
N SER A 348 -4.16 -7.27 -6.86
CA SER A 348 -5.58 -7.59 -6.74
C SER A 348 -5.92 -7.98 -5.32
N LEU A 349 -7.07 -7.53 -4.85
CA LEU A 349 -7.61 -7.96 -3.57
C LEU A 349 -8.14 -9.40 -3.62
N ASN A 350 -8.45 -9.89 -4.84
CA ASN A 350 -8.92 -11.24 -5.06
C ASN A 350 -7.74 -12.22 -5.26
N PRO A 351 -7.46 -13.16 -4.34
CA PRO A 351 -6.36 -14.11 -4.48
C PRO A 351 -6.52 -15.06 -5.68
N ASN A 352 -7.72 -15.22 -6.24
CA ASN A 352 -7.93 -15.98 -7.46
C ASN A 352 -7.30 -15.33 -8.70
N ASP A 353 -6.98 -14.04 -8.62
CA ASP A 353 -6.31 -13.31 -9.71
C ASP A 353 -4.79 -13.53 -9.73
N ASN A 354 -4.21 -14.18 -8.71
CA ASN A 354 -2.75 -14.33 -8.59
C ASN A 354 -2.11 -14.91 -9.85
N TYR A 355 -2.63 -16.01 -10.40
CA TYR A 355 -2.10 -16.60 -11.64
C TYR A 355 -2.45 -15.79 -12.89
N ILE A 356 -3.57 -15.07 -12.89
CA ILE A 356 -3.93 -14.16 -13.97
C ILE A 356 -2.89 -13.03 -14.06
N ILE A 357 -2.59 -12.37 -12.94
CA ILE A 357 -1.59 -11.30 -12.88
C ILE A 357 -0.20 -11.85 -13.17
N ALA A 358 0.21 -12.93 -12.50
CA ALA A 358 1.53 -13.53 -12.67
C ALA A 358 1.82 -13.96 -14.13
N SER A 359 0.81 -14.38 -14.89
CA SER A 359 0.94 -14.63 -16.32
C SER A 359 0.95 -13.35 -17.15
N MET A 360 0.08 -12.38 -16.81
CA MET A 360 -0.09 -11.13 -17.54
C MET A 360 1.18 -10.29 -17.58
N ILE A 361 1.89 -10.18 -16.44
CA ILE A 361 3.10 -9.35 -16.33
C ILE A 361 4.18 -9.74 -17.36
N ASN A 362 4.27 -11.02 -17.71
CA ASN A 362 5.27 -11.49 -18.69
C ASN A 362 4.94 -11.09 -20.14
N SER A 363 3.68 -10.80 -20.43
CA SER A 363 3.26 -10.38 -21.77
C SER A 363 3.69 -8.96 -22.13
N PHE A 364 4.14 -8.17 -21.16
CA PHE A 364 4.45 -6.75 -21.32
C PHE A 364 5.87 -6.36 -20.83
N GLN A 365 6.77 -7.31 -20.63
CA GLN A 365 8.19 -7.02 -20.36
C GLN A 365 8.87 -6.50 -21.64
N ASP A 366 9.75 -5.50 -21.52
CA ASP A 366 10.37 -4.83 -22.67
C ASP A 366 11.84 -5.24 -22.92
N GLY A 367 12.41 -6.06 -22.04
CA GLY A 367 13.82 -6.49 -22.12
C GLY A 367 14.84 -5.39 -21.83
N LYS A 368 14.43 -4.20 -21.39
CA LYS A 368 15.29 -3.07 -21.04
C LYS A 368 15.28 -2.81 -19.54
N THR A 369 14.08 -2.78 -18.95
CA THR A 369 13.87 -2.57 -17.51
C THR A 369 13.60 -3.91 -16.85
N PRO A 370 14.50 -4.42 -15.98
CA PRO A 370 14.28 -5.68 -15.28
C PRO A 370 12.99 -5.63 -14.46
N GLY A 371 12.06 -6.54 -14.76
CA GLY A 371 10.76 -6.57 -14.10
C GLY A 371 9.92 -5.31 -14.33
N LYS A 372 9.91 -4.76 -15.54
CA LYS A 372 9.12 -3.55 -15.89
C LYS A 372 7.69 -3.61 -15.39
N ILE A 373 7.05 -4.75 -15.59
CA ILE A 373 5.72 -5.02 -15.05
C ILE A 373 5.87 -5.97 -13.88
N GLN A 374 5.43 -5.54 -12.71
CA GLN A 374 5.54 -6.26 -11.45
C GLN A 374 4.18 -6.85 -11.03
N PHE A 375 4.21 -8.03 -10.45
CA PHE A 375 3.14 -8.49 -9.59
C PHE A 375 3.45 -7.99 -8.18
N GLY A 376 2.69 -7.01 -7.71
CA GLY A 376 2.87 -6.39 -6.40
C GLY A 376 2.71 -7.37 -5.24
N THR A 377 3.11 -6.97 -4.05
CA THR A 377 2.98 -7.78 -2.84
C THR A 377 1.52 -8.14 -2.55
N ALA A 378 1.30 -9.19 -1.76
CA ALA A 378 -0.02 -9.49 -1.23
C ALA A 378 -0.55 -8.26 -0.47
N TRP A 379 -1.70 -7.77 -0.91
CA TRP A 379 -2.24 -6.49 -0.48
C TRP A 379 -3.51 -6.66 0.36
N TRP A 380 -3.68 -5.84 1.38
CA TRP A 380 -4.85 -5.71 2.27
C TRP A 380 -5.32 -7.06 2.84
N PHE A 381 -6.44 -7.64 2.36
CA PHE A 381 -6.95 -8.94 2.86
C PHE A 381 -6.00 -10.11 2.58
N ASN A 382 -5.09 -9.95 1.63
CA ASN A 382 -4.05 -10.92 1.31
C ASN A 382 -2.74 -10.67 2.05
N ASP A 383 -2.60 -9.56 2.79
CA ASP A 383 -1.43 -9.25 3.63
C ASP A 383 -1.42 -10.15 4.87
N THR A 384 -1.29 -11.43 4.62
CA THR A 384 -1.29 -12.52 5.59
C THR A 384 -0.16 -13.48 5.24
N LYS A 385 0.25 -14.36 6.17
CA LYS A 385 1.25 -15.39 5.88
C LYS A 385 0.93 -16.17 4.61
N ASP A 386 -0.29 -16.71 4.54
CA ASP A 386 -0.69 -17.57 3.42
C ASP A 386 -0.89 -16.77 2.13
N GLY A 387 -1.45 -15.55 2.22
CA GLY A 387 -1.60 -14.67 1.07
C GLY A 387 -0.24 -14.26 0.46
N MET A 388 0.73 -13.88 1.30
CA MET A 388 2.09 -13.57 0.86
C MET A 388 2.77 -14.78 0.21
N LEU A 389 2.67 -15.96 0.83
CA LEU A 389 3.26 -17.18 0.26
C LEU A 389 2.57 -17.59 -1.05
N GLN A 390 1.25 -17.46 -1.17
CA GLN A 390 0.52 -17.75 -2.40
C GLN A 390 0.91 -16.78 -3.52
N GLN A 391 1.00 -15.49 -3.24
CA GLN A 391 1.43 -14.47 -4.21
C GLN A 391 2.86 -14.76 -4.68
N MET A 392 3.82 -14.96 -3.76
CA MET A 392 5.21 -15.25 -4.11
C MET A 392 5.37 -16.55 -4.89
N LYS A 393 4.62 -17.60 -4.56
CA LYS A 393 4.61 -18.87 -5.32
C LYS A 393 4.02 -18.70 -6.71
N ALA A 394 2.92 -17.96 -6.87
CA ALA A 394 2.37 -17.67 -8.18
C ALA A 394 3.38 -16.90 -9.05
N LEU A 395 4.03 -15.88 -8.47
CA LEU A 395 5.09 -15.11 -9.14
C LEU A 395 6.28 -16.00 -9.51
N SER A 396 6.77 -16.85 -8.61
CA SER A 396 7.92 -17.74 -8.89
C SER A 396 7.62 -18.76 -9.98
N ASN A 397 6.37 -19.27 -10.03
CA ASN A 397 5.97 -20.27 -11.03
C ASN A 397 5.79 -19.67 -12.43
N MET A 398 5.39 -18.42 -12.53
CA MET A 398 4.99 -17.80 -13.79
C MET A 398 5.95 -16.69 -14.26
N GLY A 399 6.71 -16.08 -13.34
CA GLY A 399 7.56 -14.93 -13.61
C GLY A 399 8.99 -15.11 -13.10
N LEU A 400 9.67 -14.00 -12.87
CA LEU A 400 11.06 -14.00 -12.37
C LEU A 400 11.09 -13.46 -10.93
N PHE A 401 10.92 -14.35 -9.96
CA PHE A 401 10.83 -14.02 -8.54
C PHE A 401 12.03 -13.20 -8.02
N SER A 402 13.23 -13.47 -8.53
CA SER A 402 14.45 -12.73 -8.14
C SER A 402 14.41 -11.23 -8.48
N ARG A 403 13.47 -10.77 -9.32
CA ARG A 403 13.25 -9.36 -9.66
C ARG A 403 12.01 -8.75 -8.97
N PHE A 404 11.42 -9.46 -8.03
CA PHE A 404 10.34 -8.93 -7.23
C PHE A 404 10.83 -7.74 -6.39
N ILE A 405 10.08 -6.65 -6.39
CA ILE A 405 10.43 -5.41 -5.69
C ILE A 405 10.07 -5.40 -4.19
N GLY A 406 9.61 -6.55 -3.67
CA GLY A 406 9.29 -6.71 -2.26
C GLY A 406 7.96 -6.08 -1.85
N MET A 407 7.82 -5.84 -0.54
CA MET A 407 6.60 -5.32 0.06
C MET A 407 6.62 -3.81 0.29
N LEU A 408 5.46 -3.27 0.51
CA LEU A 408 5.12 -1.96 1.03
C LEU A 408 4.23 -2.12 2.28
N THR A 409 4.08 -1.10 3.10
CA THR A 409 3.26 -1.22 4.31
C THR A 409 1.78 -0.99 4.08
N ASP A 410 1.40 -0.15 3.16
CA ASP A 410 0.02 0.35 2.97
C ASP A 410 -0.60 0.81 4.31
N SER A 411 0.20 1.37 5.20
CA SER A 411 -0.17 1.62 6.59
C SER A 411 -0.36 3.11 6.90
N ARG A 412 -1.23 3.35 7.87
CA ARG A 412 -1.43 4.66 8.51
C ARG A 412 -0.69 4.76 9.86
N SER A 413 -0.02 3.69 10.31
CA SER A 413 0.66 3.65 11.63
C SER A 413 2.17 3.63 11.50
N PHE A 414 2.84 4.53 12.21
CA PHE A 414 4.31 4.56 12.30
C PHE A 414 4.90 3.34 13.02
N LEU A 415 4.08 2.58 13.74
CA LEU A 415 4.49 1.36 14.42
C LEU A 415 4.50 0.12 13.51
N SER A 416 4.05 0.22 12.27
CA SER A 416 3.82 -0.93 11.37
C SER A 416 5.05 -1.44 10.63
N TYR A 417 6.19 -0.78 10.69
CA TYR A 417 7.43 -1.20 10.01
C TYR A 417 7.93 -2.63 10.35
N PRO A 418 7.65 -3.22 11.52
CA PRO A 418 7.92 -4.64 11.78
C PRO A 418 7.23 -5.61 10.80
N ARG A 419 6.25 -5.16 10.00
CA ARG A 419 5.70 -5.97 8.90
C ARG A 419 6.74 -6.28 7.82
N HIS A 420 7.75 -5.43 7.61
CA HIS A 420 8.89 -5.74 6.74
C HIS A 420 9.72 -6.91 7.29
N GLU A 421 9.94 -6.98 8.60
CA GLU A 421 10.56 -8.13 9.22
C GLU A 421 9.75 -9.41 8.98
N TYR A 422 8.43 -9.34 9.19
CA TYR A 422 7.52 -10.45 8.95
C TYR A 422 7.61 -10.97 7.51
N PHE A 423 7.55 -10.09 6.54
CA PHE A 423 7.68 -10.39 5.11
C PHE A 423 9.05 -11.02 4.79
N ARG A 424 10.15 -10.39 5.25
CA ARG A 424 11.53 -10.86 5.00
C ARG A 424 11.75 -12.28 5.53
N ARG A 425 11.17 -12.60 6.68
CA ARG A 425 11.20 -13.96 7.23
C ARG A 425 10.49 -14.96 6.33
N LEU A 426 9.35 -14.60 5.75
CA LEU A 426 8.64 -15.45 4.79
C LEU A 426 9.42 -15.65 3.48
N VAL A 427 10.06 -14.60 2.96
CA VAL A 427 10.95 -14.70 1.79
C VAL A 427 12.08 -15.68 2.07
N CYS A 428 12.76 -15.55 3.22
CA CYS A 428 13.85 -16.44 3.60
C CYS A 428 13.40 -17.89 3.82
N THR A 429 12.21 -18.08 4.38
CA THR A 429 11.60 -19.42 4.55
C THR A 429 11.28 -20.06 3.21
N LEU A 430 10.72 -19.30 2.27
CA LEU A 430 10.40 -19.81 0.94
C LEU A 430 11.66 -20.21 0.17
N ILE A 431 12.65 -19.33 0.10
CA ILE A 431 13.93 -19.58 -0.62
C ILE A 431 14.74 -20.68 0.08
N GLY A 432 14.83 -20.61 1.42
CA GLY A 432 15.54 -21.63 2.21
C GLY A 432 14.91 -23.01 2.06
N GLY A 433 13.57 -23.06 1.98
CA GLY A 433 12.83 -24.31 1.73
C GLY A 433 13.19 -24.94 0.40
N TRP A 434 13.28 -24.15 -0.69
CA TRP A 434 13.70 -24.66 -2.01
C TRP A 434 15.11 -25.25 -1.98
N ALA A 435 16.04 -24.61 -1.27
CA ALA A 435 17.40 -25.11 -1.14
C ALA A 435 17.46 -26.42 -0.32
N GLU A 436 16.75 -26.49 0.79
CA GLU A 436 16.70 -27.68 1.65
C GLU A 436 16.00 -28.89 0.98
N GLN A 437 15.07 -28.62 0.08
CA GLN A 437 14.34 -29.65 -0.69
C GLN A 437 15.06 -30.05 -1.98
N GLY A 438 16.18 -29.40 -2.29
CA GLY A 438 16.94 -29.68 -3.53
C GLY A 438 16.34 -29.09 -4.81
N GLU A 439 15.36 -28.20 -4.67
CA GLU A 439 14.74 -27.45 -5.79
C GLU A 439 15.62 -26.29 -6.26
N ALA A 440 16.53 -25.81 -5.39
CA ALA A 440 17.54 -24.82 -5.71
C ALA A 440 18.91 -25.28 -5.19
N PRO A 441 20.04 -24.85 -5.83
CA PRO A 441 21.36 -25.16 -5.32
C PRO A 441 21.58 -24.51 -3.94
N TYR A 442 22.29 -25.22 -3.06
CA TYR A 442 22.73 -24.67 -1.78
C TYR A 442 23.92 -23.70 -1.98
N ASP A 443 23.67 -22.63 -2.70
CA ASP A 443 24.63 -21.54 -2.97
C ASP A 443 24.19 -20.30 -2.19
N MET A 444 24.79 -20.09 -1.02
CA MET A 444 24.41 -19.01 -0.12
C MET A 444 24.69 -17.62 -0.69
N GLU A 445 25.67 -17.48 -1.58
CA GLU A 445 25.94 -16.19 -2.24
C GLU A 445 24.83 -15.85 -3.24
N LEU A 446 24.43 -16.81 -4.07
CA LEU A 446 23.33 -16.64 -5.01
C LEU A 446 22.00 -16.40 -4.30
N LEU A 447 21.66 -17.25 -3.32
CA LEU A 447 20.41 -17.13 -2.58
C LEU A 447 20.35 -15.82 -1.78
N GLY A 448 21.47 -15.42 -1.18
CA GLY A 448 21.62 -14.17 -0.45
C GLY A 448 21.40 -12.95 -1.34
N LYS A 449 21.99 -12.92 -2.54
CA LYS A 449 21.76 -11.83 -3.53
C LYS A 449 20.29 -11.72 -3.93
N ILE A 450 19.57 -12.85 -4.07
CA ILE A 450 18.15 -12.83 -4.38
C ILE A 450 17.35 -12.25 -3.19
N VAL A 451 17.69 -12.64 -1.96
CA VAL A 451 17.05 -12.11 -0.74
C VAL A 451 17.30 -10.61 -0.60
N GLU A 452 18.54 -10.13 -0.75
CA GLU A 452 18.86 -8.69 -0.73
C GLU A 452 18.11 -7.93 -1.83
N GLY A 453 18.04 -8.53 -3.03
CA GLY A 453 17.26 -8.00 -4.15
C GLY A 453 15.81 -7.73 -3.75
N ILE A 454 15.12 -8.76 -3.28
CA ILE A 454 13.69 -8.68 -2.92
C ILE A 454 13.47 -7.78 -1.70
N CYS A 455 14.38 -7.80 -0.74
CA CYS A 455 14.21 -7.03 0.50
C CYS A 455 14.52 -5.53 0.35
N TYR A 456 15.27 -5.13 -0.70
CA TYR A 456 15.68 -3.73 -0.86
C TYR A 456 16.12 -3.36 -2.29
N ARG A 457 17.17 -4.04 -2.85
CA ARG A 457 17.89 -3.54 -4.03
C ARG A 457 17.02 -3.47 -5.29
N ASN A 458 16.09 -4.39 -5.48
CA ASN A 458 15.20 -4.36 -6.63
C ASN A 458 14.30 -3.13 -6.62
N ALA A 459 13.78 -2.71 -5.45
CA ALA A 459 13.00 -1.50 -5.32
C ALA A 459 13.86 -0.25 -5.59
N GLU A 460 15.09 -0.20 -5.04
CA GLU A 460 16.05 0.89 -5.29
C GLU A 460 16.33 1.07 -6.79
N GLU A 461 16.65 -0.03 -7.52
CA GLU A 461 16.89 -0.02 -8.96
C GLU A 461 15.64 0.31 -9.78
N TYR A 462 14.48 -0.15 -9.34
CA TYR A 462 13.22 -0.01 -10.06
C TYR A 462 12.68 1.42 -10.02
N PHE A 463 12.66 2.04 -8.85
CA PHE A 463 12.10 3.38 -8.68
C PHE A 463 13.09 4.50 -8.98
N ARG A 464 14.36 4.34 -8.64
CA ARG A 464 15.43 5.36 -8.81
C ARG A 464 15.08 6.69 -8.15
N PHE A 465 14.68 6.61 -6.88
CA PHE A 465 14.37 7.77 -6.05
C PHE A 465 15.56 8.72 -5.88
#